data_e073f0000822cf6e8fffabc6f4091204
#
_entry.id   e073f0000822cf6e8fffabc6f4091204
#
_cell.length_a   1.000
_cell.length_b   1.000
_cell.length_c   1.000
_cell.angle_alpha   90.00
_cell.angle_beta   90.00
_cell.angle_gamma   90.00
#
_symmetry.space_group_name_H-M   'P 1'
#
loop_
_entity.id
_entity.type
_entity.pdbx_description
1 polymer ?
#
loop_
_entity_poly.entity_id
_entity_poly.type
_entity_poly.pdbx_seq_one_letter_code
_entity_poly.pdbx_strand_id
1 'polypeptide(L)'
;DILGFGEAEDIAVIATPGHTPGSVSYLWRERLFTGDSLLINGCGRTDFQDGDAETLYDTITERLFSLPGETLVYPGHDYHGYWVSSIQQERSINPRLAGKTREQFIAIMRALKLAKPRLIDQAVRANRLCGLSQAEVRQG
;
A
#
# COMPACT_ATOMS: atom_id res chain seq x y z
N ASP A 1 13.31 -7.04 6.58
CA ASP A 1 14.08 -6.41 7.68
C ASP A 1 13.28 -6.47 8.97
N ILE A 2 13.97 -6.38 10.12
CA ILE A 2 13.36 -6.33 11.45
C ILE A 2 13.86 -5.06 12.14
N LEU A 3 12.92 -4.31 12.71
CA LEU A 3 13.20 -3.12 13.52
C LEU A 3 12.84 -3.40 14.97
N GLY A 4 13.83 -3.45 15.85
CA GLY A 4 13.62 -3.58 17.30
C GLY A 4 13.26 -2.24 17.93
N PHE A 5 12.33 -2.23 18.89
CA PHE A 5 12.00 -1.06 19.69
C PHE A 5 11.58 -1.45 21.11
N GLY A 6 11.81 -0.57 22.08
CA GLY A 6 11.59 -0.90 23.49
C GLY A 6 12.47 -2.04 23.97
N GLU A 7 12.04 -2.76 24.99
CA GLU A 7 12.84 -3.82 25.62
C GLU A 7 12.73 -5.19 24.94
N ALA A 8 11.63 -5.46 24.20
CA ALA A 8 11.39 -6.78 23.60
C ALA A 8 10.35 -6.73 22.46
N GLU A 9 10.27 -5.66 21.70
CA GLU A 9 9.33 -5.53 20.61
C GLU A 9 10.05 -5.42 19.26
N ASP A 10 9.56 -6.17 18.29
CA ASP A 10 10.07 -6.19 16.93
C ASP A 10 8.97 -5.87 15.93
N ILE A 11 9.30 -5.07 14.93
CA ILE A 11 8.46 -4.83 13.76
C ILE A 11 9.14 -5.45 12.53
N ALA A 12 8.45 -6.35 11.86
CA ALA A 12 8.89 -6.83 10.56
C ALA A 12 8.53 -5.83 9.46
N VAL A 13 9.53 -5.44 8.67
CA VAL A 13 9.33 -4.59 7.50
C VAL A 13 9.18 -5.46 6.26
N ILE A 14 8.04 -5.38 5.63
CA ILE A 14 7.68 -6.13 4.42
C ILE A 14 7.68 -5.16 3.25
N ALA A 15 8.56 -5.36 2.27
CA ALA A 15 8.50 -4.58 1.03
C ALA A 15 7.19 -4.88 0.29
N THR A 16 6.39 -3.85 0.03
CA THR A 16 5.09 -3.97 -0.63
C THR A 16 4.96 -3.01 -1.83
N PRO A 17 5.86 -3.12 -2.83
CA PRO A 17 5.81 -2.27 -4.01
C PRO A 17 4.53 -2.45 -4.81
N GLY A 18 4.20 -1.45 -5.64
CA GLY A 18 3.08 -1.49 -6.57
C GLY A 18 2.20 -0.24 -6.53
N HIS A 19 1.79 0.25 -5.35
CA HIS A 19 1.24 1.60 -5.22
C HIS A 19 2.33 2.65 -5.50
N THR A 20 3.48 2.48 -4.89
CA THR A 20 4.75 3.12 -5.26
C THR A 20 5.88 2.08 -5.23
N PRO A 21 7.02 2.31 -5.91
CA PRO A 21 8.16 1.37 -5.87
C PRO A 21 8.74 1.16 -4.47
N GLY A 22 8.70 2.20 -3.63
CA GLY A 22 9.26 2.17 -2.27
C GLY A 22 8.26 1.84 -1.17
N SER A 23 7.04 1.41 -1.50
CA SER A 23 6.03 1.06 -0.50
C SER A 23 6.47 -0.07 0.39
N VAL A 24 6.21 0.06 1.69
CA VAL A 24 6.44 -0.96 2.71
C VAL A 24 5.21 -1.13 3.59
N SER A 25 5.05 -2.32 4.15
CA SER A 25 4.08 -2.61 5.20
C SER A 25 4.83 -3.03 6.47
N TYR A 26 4.24 -2.78 7.63
CA TYR A 26 4.83 -3.13 8.91
C TYR A 26 3.97 -4.18 9.61
N LEU A 27 4.58 -5.28 9.99
CA LEU A 27 3.92 -6.32 10.79
C LEU A 27 4.44 -6.25 12.22
N TRP A 28 3.56 -5.90 13.15
CA TRP A 28 3.83 -5.89 14.58
C TRP A 28 2.85 -6.85 15.26
N ARG A 29 3.39 -7.95 15.77
CA ARG A 29 2.58 -9.04 16.31
C ARG A 29 1.54 -9.51 15.28
N GLU A 30 0.24 -9.47 15.61
CA GLU A 30 -0.89 -9.80 14.73
C GLU A 30 -1.46 -8.60 13.96
N ARG A 31 -0.76 -7.46 13.91
CA ARG A 31 -1.20 -6.20 13.28
C ARG A 31 -0.35 -5.84 12.09
N LEU A 32 -0.98 -5.75 10.94
CA LEU A 32 -0.35 -5.37 9.68
C LEU A 32 -0.77 -3.96 9.28
N PHE A 33 0.18 -3.05 9.24
CA PHE A 33 0.00 -1.67 8.77
C PHE A 33 0.38 -1.62 7.30
N THR A 34 -0.61 -1.53 6.42
CA THR A 34 -0.44 -1.74 4.98
C THR A 34 -0.19 -0.47 4.18
N GLY A 35 -0.28 0.71 4.80
CA GLY A 35 -0.27 1.96 4.06
C GLY A 35 -1.33 1.94 2.96
N ASP A 36 -0.94 2.30 1.75
CA ASP A 36 -1.83 2.28 0.59
C ASP A 36 -1.62 1.04 -0.31
N SER A 37 -0.86 0.04 0.12
CA SER A 37 -0.74 -1.21 -0.65
C SER A 37 -2.03 -2.02 -0.61
N LEU A 38 -2.61 -2.23 0.56
CA LEU A 38 -3.89 -2.92 0.75
C LEU A 38 -4.82 -2.04 1.59
N LEU A 39 -6.00 -1.74 1.07
CA LEU A 39 -7.05 -0.99 1.75
C LEU A 39 -8.22 -1.92 2.09
N ILE A 40 -9.11 -1.49 2.99
CA ILE A 40 -10.34 -2.23 3.28
C ILE A 40 -11.25 -2.18 2.05
N ASN A 41 -11.62 -3.34 1.52
CA ASN A 41 -12.39 -3.49 0.30
C ASN A 41 -11.73 -2.81 -0.93
N GLY A 42 -10.42 -2.72 -0.95
CA GLY A 42 -9.70 -2.07 -2.05
C GLY A 42 -8.18 -2.23 -1.96
N CYS A 43 -7.49 -1.46 -2.77
CA CYS A 43 -6.04 -1.30 -2.74
C CYS A 43 -5.68 0.08 -3.27
N GLY A 44 -4.44 0.51 -3.06
CA GLY A 44 -3.93 1.77 -3.58
C GLY A 44 -4.00 1.85 -5.10
N ARG A 45 -4.08 3.06 -5.61
CA ARG A 45 -4.00 3.30 -7.05
C ARG A 45 -2.59 3.03 -7.57
N THR A 46 -2.50 2.69 -8.86
CA THR A 46 -1.23 2.34 -9.51
C THR A 46 -0.90 3.22 -10.70
N ASP A 47 -1.66 4.30 -10.89
CA ASP A 47 -1.57 5.21 -12.04
C ASP A 47 -0.75 6.49 -11.76
N PHE A 48 -0.09 6.57 -10.57
CA PHE A 48 0.79 7.67 -10.18
C PHE A 48 2.06 7.15 -9.51
N GLN A 49 3.07 8.03 -9.41
CA GLN A 49 4.31 7.81 -8.64
C GLN A 49 5.02 6.50 -9.00
N ASP A 50 5.07 6.20 -10.29
CA ASP A 50 5.67 4.98 -10.81
C ASP A 50 5.02 3.70 -10.25
N GLY A 51 3.71 3.77 -9.99
CA GLY A 51 2.89 2.63 -9.57
C GLY A 51 2.73 1.59 -10.66
N ASP A 52 2.56 0.34 -10.27
CA ASP A 52 2.42 -0.79 -11.19
C ASP A 52 1.40 -1.81 -10.67
N ALA A 53 0.37 -2.07 -11.48
CA ALA A 53 -0.73 -2.94 -11.08
C ALA A 53 -0.31 -4.42 -11.01
N GLU A 54 0.61 -4.85 -11.86
CA GLU A 54 1.09 -6.21 -11.86
C GLU A 54 1.88 -6.50 -10.59
N THR A 55 2.82 -5.61 -10.28
CA THR A 55 3.62 -5.67 -9.04
C THR A 55 2.74 -5.60 -7.80
N LEU A 56 1.68 -4.75 -7.80
CA LEU A 56 0.78 -4.65 -6.66
C LEU A 56 -0.01 -5.95 -6.42
N TYR A 57 -0.49 -6.58 -7.49
CA TYR A 57 -1.17 -7.87 -7.38
C TYR A 57 -0.27 -8.93 -6.77
N ASP A 58 0.94 -9.08 -7.32
CA ASP A 58 1.93 -10.07 -6.85
C ASP A 58 2.29 -9.78 -5.37
N THR A 59 2.51 -8.53 -5.02
CA THR A 59 2.76 -8.09 -3.65
C THR A 59 1.65 -8.51 -2.69
N ILE A 60 0.39 -8.21 -3.03
CA ILE A 60 -0.73 -8.52 -2.12
C ILE A 60 -0.95 -10.02 -2.03
N THR A 61 -0.98 -10.72 -3.15
CA THR A 61 -1.31 -12.15 -3.17
C THR A 61 -0.21 -13.04 -2.60
N GLU A 62 1.05 -12.74 -2.88
CA GLU A 62 2.17 -13.57 -2.49
C GLU A 62 2.73 -13.21 -1.11
N ARG A 63 2.71 -11.92 -0.73
CA ARG A 63 3.32 -11.47 0.52
C ARG A 63 2.30 -11.21 1.63
N LEU A 64 1.21 -10.48 1.33
CA LEU A 64 0.24 -10.11 2.37
C LEU A 64 -0.76 -11.23 2.62
N PHE A 65 -1.33 -11.82 1.57
CA PHE A 65 -2.31 -12.89 1.71
C PHE A 65 -1.71 -14.25 2.12
N SER A 66 -0.38 -14.37 2.16
CA SER A 66 0.30 -15.51 2.78
C SER A 66 0.35 -15.45 4.30
N LEU A 67 0.09 -14.28 4.89
CA LEU A 67 0.01 -14.13 6.34
C LEU A 67 -1.22 -14.86 6.92
N PRO A 68 -1.20 -15.23 8.21
CA PRO A 68 -2.34 -15.84 8.88
C PRO A 68 -3.63 -15.04 8.67
N GLY A 69 -4.75 -15.72 8.42
CA GLY A 69 -6.03 -15.08 8.11
C GLY A 69 -6.55 -14.13 9.18
N GLU A 70 -6.24 -14.41 10.45
CA GLU A 70 -6.57 -13.58 11.61
C GLU A 70 -5.73 -12.31 11.75
N THR A 71 -4.67 -12.15 10.98
CA THR A 71 -3.84 -10.93 10.99
C THR A 71 -4.72 -9.72 10.68
N LEU A 72 -4.73 -8.74 11.58
CA LEU A 72 -5.51 -7.52 11.45
C LEU A 72 -4.85 -6.56 10.47
N VAL A 73 -5.64 -5.95 9.60
CA VAL A 73 -5.18 -5.01 8.57
C VAL A 73 -5.57 -3.60 8.95
N TYR A 74 -4.57 -2.74 9.09
CA TYR A 74 -4.71 -1.30 9.34
C TYR A 74 -4.19 -0.54 8.12
N PRO A 75 -5.06 -0.02 7.25
CA PRO A 75 -4.67 0.71 6.05
C PRO A 75 -4.25 2.15 6.35
N GLY A 76 -3.57 2.78 5.40
CA GLY A 76 -3.21 4.21 5.48
C GLY A 76 -4.40 5.14 5.29
N HIS A 77 -5.39 4.70 4.52
CA HIS A 77 -6.62 5.45 4.24
C HIS A 77 -7.85 4.54 4.34
N ASP A 78 -8.97 5.11 4.79
CA ASP A 78 -10.29 4.53 4.61
C ASP A 78 -11.28 5.62 4.22
N TYR A 79 -12.12 5.34 3.23
CA TYR A 79 -13.09 6.29 2.68
C TYR A 79 -14.52 5.99 3.13
N HIS A 80 -14.72 4.95 3.94
CA HIS A 80 -16.05 4.45 4.34
C HIS A 80 -16.26 4.40 5.86
N GLY A 81 -15.29 4.83 6.67
CA GLY A 81 -15.36 4.84 8.13
C GLY A 81 -15.02 3.50 8.78
N TYR A 82 -14.35 2.61 8.05
CA TYR A 82 -13.79 1.37 8.60
C TYR A 82 -12.41 1.63 9.17
N TRP A 83 -12.09 1.01 10.30
CA TRP A 83 -10.81 1.22 10.98
C TRP A 83 -9.86 0.04 10.82
N VAL A 84 -10.41 -1.16 10.72
CA VAL A 84 -9.65 -2.40 10.70
C VAL A 84 -10.38 -3.46 9.89
N SER A 85 -9.61 -4.32 9.22
CA SER A 85 -10.06 -5.54 8.55
C SER A 85 -9.16 -6.70 8.97
N SER A 86 -9.23 -7.82 8.27
CA SER A 86 -8.32 -8.95 8.43
C SER A 86 -7.85 -9.48 7.08
N ILE A 87 -6.73 -10.18 7.07
CA ILE A 87 -6.22 -10.83 5.85
C ILE A 87 -7.26 -11.78 5.26
N GLN A 88 -7.93 -12.57 6.10
CA GLN A 88 -9.00 -13.46 5.63
C GLN A 88 -10.16 -12.72 5.00
N GLN A 89 -10.60 -11.62 5.60
CA GLN A 89 -11.68 -10.80 5.07
C GLN A 89 -11.30 -10.23 3.71
N GLU A 90 -10.16 -9.57 3.59
CA GLU A 90 -9.74 -8.97 2.33
C GLU A 90 -9.51 -10.02 1.24
N ARG A 91 -8.95 -11.18 1.58
CA ARG A 91 -8.78 -12.29 0.64
C ARG A 91 -10.12 -12.85 0.15
N SER A 92 -11.15 -12.84 1.00
CA SER A 92 -12.45 -13.48 0.70
C SER A 92 -13.44 -12.55 0.01
N ILE A 93 -13.44 -11.24 0.33
CA ILE A 93 -14.50 -10.32 -0.13
C ILE A 93 -14.00 -9.03 -0.77
N ASN A 94 -12.69 -8.76 -0.79
CA ASN A 94 -12.18 -7.55 -1.42
C ASN A 94 -12.57 -7.51 -2.91
N PRO A 95 -13.36 -6.53 -3.37
CA PRO A 95 -13.94 -6.54 -4.72
C PRO A 95 -12.89 -6.45 -5.83
N ARG A 96 -11.67 -6.00 -5.53
CA ARG A 96 -10.58 -5.93 -6.50
C ARG A 96 -9.76 -7.21 -6.58
N LEU A 97 -9.74 -8.01 -5.51
CA LEU A 97 -8.78 -9.11 -5.33
C LEU A 97 -9.45 -10.47 -5.16
N ALA A 98 -10.58 -10.54 -4.43
CA ALA A 98 -11.21 -11.82 -4.10
C ALA A 98 -11.62 -12.60 -5.35
N GLY A 99 -11.04 -13.79 -5.54
CA GLY A 99 -11.30 -14.65 -6.68
C GLY A 99 -10.90 -14.08 -8.05
N LYS A 100 -10.08 -13.03 -8.08
CA LYS A 100 -9.60 -12.43 -9.34
C LYS A 100 -8.27 -13.02 -9.75
N THR A 101 -8.13 -13.28 -11.07
CA THR A 101 -6.82 -13.54 -11.64
C THR A 101 -6.00 -12.25 -11.74
N ARG A 102 -4.70 -12.38 -11.99
CA ARG A 102 -3.79 -11.25 -12.19
C ARG A 102 -4.28 -10.34 -13.33
N GLU A 103 -4.70 -10.92 -14.46
CA GLU A 103 -5.19 -10.19 -15.63
C GLU A 103 -6.49 -9.45 -15.32
N GLN A 104 -7.40 -10.07 -14.57
CA GLN A 104 -8.64 -9.43 -14.13
C GLN A 104 -8.37 -8.26 -13.21
N PHE A 105 -7.44 -8.40 -12.26
CA PHE A 105 -7.03 -7.31 -11.38
C PHE A 105 -6.45 -6.13 -12.19
N ILE A 106 -5.54 -6.40 -13.12
CA ILE A 106 -4.93 -5.37 -13.98
C ILE A 106 -6.02 -4.64 -14.79
N ALA A 107 -6.98 -5.37 -15.34
CA ALA A 107 -8.10 -4.79 -16.10
C ALA A 107 -8.96 -3.88 -15.20
N ILE A 108 -9.26 -4.30 -13.97
CA ILE A 108 -9.99 -3.50 -12.98
C ILE A 108 -9.21 -2.22 -12.68
N MET A 109 -7.91 -2.32 -12.40
CA MET A 109 -7.09 -1.16 -12.06
C MET A 109 -6.99 -0.16 -13.22
N ARG A 110 -6.86 -0.64 -14.46
CA ARG A 110 -6.85 0.21 -15.67
C ARG A 110 -8.20 0.90 -15.93
N ALA A 111 -9.31 0.27 -15.55
CA ALA A 111 -10.65 0.83 -15.70
C ALA A 111 -11.00 1.89 -14.64
N LEU A 112 -10.23 1.98 -13.55
CA LEU A 112 -10.47 2.95 -12.48
C LEU A 112 -10.17 4.37 -12.98
N LYS A 113 -11.21 5.21 -13.01
CA LYS A 113 -11.09 6.65 -13.34
C LYS A 113 -11.12 7.47 -12.05
N LEU A 114 -10.05 7.37 -11.27
CA LEU A 114 -9.93 8.10 -10.01
C LEU A 114 -9.58 9.55 -10.27
N ALA A 115 -10.21 10.47 -9.53
CA ALA A 115 -9.86 11.87 -9.58
C ALA A 115 -8.38 12.08 -9.21
N LYS A 116 -7.71 13.00 -9.93
CA LYS A 116 -6.34 13.38 -9.60
C LYS A 116 -6.33 14.14 -8.27
N PRO A 117 -5.49 13.74 -7.31
CA PRO A 117 -5.34 14.52 -6.08
C PRO A 117 -4.94 15.97 -6.37
N ARG A 118 -5.55 16.94 -5.70
CA ARG A 118 -5.39 18.38 -6.01
C ARG A 118 -3.94 18.86 -6.03
N LEU A 119 -3.12 18.36 -5.13
CA LEU A 119 -1.73 18.81 -4.95
C LEU A 119 -0.70 17.77 -5.41
N ILE A 120 -1.10 16.74 -6.16
CA ILE A 120 -0.22 15.62 -6.50
C ILE A 120 1.05 16.07 -7.21
N ASP A 121 0.94 17.01 -8.14
CA ASP A 121 2.09 17.47 -8.92
C ASP A 121 3.10 18.24 -8.06
N GLN A 122 2.61 18.97 -7.04
CA GLN A 122 3.46 19.65 -6.06
C GLN A 122 4.06 18.66 -5.07
N ALA A 123 3.23 17.77 -4.52
CA ALA A 123 3.63 16.77 -3.54
C ALA A 123 4.70 15.81 -4.11
N VAL A 124 4.53 15.31 -5.33
CA VAL A 124 5.51 14.43 -5.99
C VAL A 124 6.85 15.14 -6.18
N ARG A 125 6.84 16.40 -6.60
CA ARG A 125 8.07 17.17 -6.76
C ARG A 125 8.77 17.40 -5.41
N ALA A 126 8.01 17.84 -4.39
CA ALA A 126 8.54 18.08 -3.06
C ALA A 126 9.09 16.80 -2.42
N ASN A 127 8.37 15.69 -2.55
CA ASN A 127 8.82 14.39 -2.01
C ASN A 127 10.10 13.89 -2.68
N ARG A 128 10.24 14.08 -3.98
CA ARG A 128 11.50 13.75 -4.71
C ARG A 128 12.69 14.58 -4.26
N LEU A 129 12.44 15.75 -3.68
CA LEU A 129 13.45 16.67 -3.17
C LEU A 129 13.52 16.66 -1.63
N CYS A 130 12.94 15.65 -0.96
CA CYS A 130 12.86 15.59 0.50
C CYS A 130 12.25 16.84 1.16
N GLY A 131 11.31 17.48 0.48
CA GLY A 131 10.67 18.72 0.92
C GLY A 131 11.47 20.00 0.61
N LEU A 132 12.66 19.90 0.04
CA LEU A 132 13.47 21.05 -0.34
C LEU A 132 12.93 21.70 -1.61
N SER A 133 13.05 23.02 -1.71
CA SER A 133 12.80 23.73 -2.96
C SER A 133 13.97 23.54 -3.95
N GLN A 134 13.69 23.73 -5.26
CA GLN A 134 14.77 23.68 -6.26
C GLN A 134 15.89 24.70 -6.02
N ALA A 135 15.60 25.80 -5.34
CA ALA A 135 16.59 26.81 -4.98
C ALA A 135 17.51 26.30 -3.85
N GLU A 136 16.98 25.58 -2.86
CA GLU A 136 17.76 25.03 -1.74
C GLU A 136 18.65 23.86 -2.17
N VAL A 137 18.21 23.03 -3.14
CA VAL A 137 19.02 21.92 -3.68
C VAL A 137 20.23 22.42 -4.48
N ARG A 138 20.20 23.63 -5.05
CA ARG A 138 21.32 24.20 -5.81
C ARG A 138 22.39 24.88 -4.97
N GLN A 139 22.16 25.04 -3.68
CA GLN A 139 23.09 25.72 -2.75
C GLN A 139 23.90 24.73 -1.86
N GLY A 140 23.66 23.44 -1.96
CA GLY A 140 24.40 22.36 -1.29
C GLY A 140 25.17 21.51 -2.29
#